data_28f182c7a88b398012334eb2926d5550
#
_entry.id   28f182c7a88b398012334eb2926d5550
#
_cell.length_a   1.000
_cell.length_b   1.000
_cell.length_c   1.000
_cell.angle_alpha   90.00
_cell.angle_beta   90.00
_cell.angle_gamma   90.00
#
_symmetry.space_group_name_H-M   'P 1'
#
loop_
_entity.id
_entity.type
_entity.pdbx_description
1 polymer ?
#
loop_
_entity_poly.entity_id
_entity_poly.type
_entity_poly.pdbx_seq_one_letter_code
_entity_poly.pdbx_strand_id
1 'polypeptide(L)'
;MANKTQLGIGAVIAVLVAAYFGSDLNQARNESTQQEKTQYSTQQNNYAESHYSENQNHSNNQSNTQLDQPSQHHSQIESGKSSQNRHGLEVIRKAFDSKLSNVQVQSVGQVKALLRDDNEGSRHQKFILALDNGLTVLVAHNIDLSPRIDNLKKGDTVEFFGEYEYSNQGGVIHWTHHDPQKRHEDGWLKHNGKTYS
;
A
#
# COMPACT_ATOMS: atom_id res chain seq x y z
N MET A 1 22.96 -9.62 30.28
CA MET A 1 22.28 -8.53 29.54
C MET A 1 22.23 -8.98 28.08
N ALA A 2 21.06 -9.39 27.59
CA ALA A 2 20.92 -9.90 26.23
C ALA A 2 20.71 -8.74 25.28
N ASN A 3 21.63 -8.56 24.31
CA ASN A 3 21.46 -7.58 23.23
C ASN A 3 20.29 -8.02 22.33
N LYS A 4 19.21 -7.27 22.38
CA LYS A 4 18.14 -7.40 21.37
C LYS A 4 18.69 -6.85 20.06
N THR A 5 19.11 -7.74 19.17
CA THR A 5 19.42 -7.37 17.78
C THR A 5 18.11 -6.92 17.15
N GLN A 6 17.98 -5.62 16.85
CA GLN A 6 16.90 -5.12 16.01
C GLN A 6 17.12 -5.65 14.59
N LEU A 7 16.37 -6.68 14.22
CA LEU A 7 16.28 -7.05 12.80
C LEU A 7 15.62 -5.87 12.06
N GLY A 8 16.31 -5.34 11.05
CA GLY A 8 15.75 -4.30 10.21
C GLY A 8 14.50 -4.81 9.47
N ILE A 9 13.61 -3.89 9.12
CA ILE A 9 12.29 -4.16 8.49
C ILE A 9 12.42 -5.05 7.26
N GLY A 10 13.48 -4.92 6.49
CA GLY A 10 13.77 -5.79 5.34
C GLY A 10 13.92 -7.28 5.69
N ALA A 11 14.42 -7.59 6.89
CA ALA A 11 14.55 -8.97 7.35
C ALA A 11 13.18 -9.56 7.74
N VAL A 12 12.29 -8.76 8.29
CA VAL A 12 10.92 -9.18 8.64
C VAL A 12 10.12 -9.50 7.38
N ILE A 13 10.23 -8.68 6.35
CA ILE A 13 9.54 -8.91 5.07
C ILE A 13 10.06 -10.17 4.38
N ALA A 14 11.37 -10.41 4.40
CA ALA A 14 11.96 -11.62 3.84
C ALA A 14 11.44 -12.89 4.54
N VAL A 15 11.24 -12.84 5.85
CA VAL A 15 10.64 -13.95 6.62
C VAL A 15 9.16 -14.13 6.29
N LEU A 16 8.40 -13.03 6.16
CA LEU A 16 6.98 -13.09 5.78
C LEU A 16 6.78 -13.71 4.38
N VAL A 17 7.65 -13.35 3.43
CA VAL A 17 7.63 -13.90 2.07
C VAL A 17 8.03 -15.37 2.09
N ALA A 18 9.09 -15.76 2.82
CA ALA A 18 9.55 -17.13 2.91
C ALA A 18 8.52 -18.05 3.60
N ALA A 19 7.86 -17.58 4.65
CA ALA A 19 6.81 -18.34 5.34
C ALA A 19 5.56 -18.57 4.47
N TYR A 20 5.31 -17.68 3.51
CA TYR A 20 4.17 -17.82 2.59
C TYR A 20 4.45 -18.80 1.43
N PHE A 21 5.71 -18.91 0.97
CA PHE A 21 6.04 -19.59 -0.28
C PHE A 21 6.75 -20.93 -0.15
N GLY A 22 7.00 -21.40 1.08
CA GLY A 22 7.74 -22.66 1.26
C GLY A 22 9.19 -22.58 0.74
N SER A 23 10.04 -23.35 1.28
CA SER A 23 11.50 -23.32 1.27
C SER A 23 12.23 -23.53 -0.08
N ASP A 24 11.87 -22.85 -1.15
CA ASP A 24 12.59 -22.94 -2.43
C ASP A 24 13.51 -21.74 -2.75
N LEU A 25 13.84 -20.90 -1.77
CA LEU A 25 14.75 -19.77 -1.97
C LEU A 25 16.08 -19.96 -1.26
N ASN A 26 16.85 -20.97 -1.68
CA ASN A 26 18.26 -21.04 -1.33
C ASN A 26 19.10 -20.94 -2.61
N GLN A 27 19.20 -19.78 -3.22
CA GLN A 27 20.33 -19.33 -4.05
C GLN A 27 20.03 -18.03 -4.81
N ALA A 28 20.27 -16.89 -4.21
CA ALA A 28 20.77 -15.66 -4.87
C ALA A 28 21.06 -14.61 -3.81
N ARG A 29 22.19 -14.74 -3.16
CA ARG A 29 22.75 -13.70 -2.31
C ARG A 29 23.94 -13.07 -3.01
N ASN A 30 23.89 -11.76 -2.98
CA ASN A 30 24.97 -10.78 -3.09
C ASN A 30 25.17 -10.13 -4.46
N GLU A 31 25.21 -8.81 -4.32
CA GLU A 31 25.73 -7.78 -5.23
C GLU A 31 24.72 -7.05 -6.10
N SER A 32 24.05 -6.03 -5.52
CA SER A 32 23.64 -4.81 -6.27
C SER A 32 22.88 -3.75 -5.46
N THR A 33 22.98 -3.72 -4.13
CA THR A 33 22.04 -2.93 -3.29
C THR A 33 22.45 -1.46 -3.06
N GLN A 34 23.58 -0.98 -3.57
CA GLN A 34 24.07 0.38 -3.24
C GLN A 34 23.91 1.42 -4.34
N GLN A 35 23.78 1.04 -5.60
CA GLN A 35 23.70 2.02 -6.71
C GLN A 35 22.27 2.39 -7.14
N GLU A 36 21.27 1.56 -6.86
CA GLU A 36 19.88 1.83 -7.25
C GLU A 36 19.15 2.83 -6.33
N LYS A 37 19.53 2.92 -5.06
CA LYS A 37 18.84 3.81 -4.09
C LYS A 37 18.94 5.30 -4.43
N THR A 38 20.00 5.75 -5.08
CA THR A 38 20.22 7.17 -5.38
C THR A 38 19.44 7.66 -6.61
N GLN A 39 19.17 6.77 -7.56
CA GLN A 39 18.50 7.15 -8.79
C GLN A 39 16.97 7.20 -8.64
N TYR A 40 16.44 6.40 -7.72
CA TYR A 40 14.99 6.30 -7.50
C TYR A 40 14.43 7.44 -6.63
N SER A 41 15.19 7.92 -5.63
CA SER A 41 14.78 9.07 -4.81
C SER A 41 14.65 10.35 -5.63
N THR A 42 15.44 10.49 -6.70
CA THR A 42 15.38 11.66 -7.60
C THR A 42 14.17 11.60 -8.53
N GLN A 43 13.70 10.42 -8.93
CA GLN A 43 12.49 10.29 -9.75
C GLN A 43 11.20 10.50 -8.97
N GLN A 44 11.15 10.11 -7.71
CA GLN A 44 9.97 10.30 -6.86
C GLN A 44 9.72 11.79 -6.55
N ASN A 45 10.77 12.58 -6.33
CA ASN A 45 10.65 14.02 -6.12
C ASN A 45 10.12 14.76 -7.37
N ASN A 46 10.48 14.32 -8.57
CA ASN A 46 9.98 14.93 -9.82
C ASN A 46 8.51 14.57 -10.10
N TYR A 47 8.00 13.44 -9.59
CA TYR A 47 6.59 13.06 -9.74
C TYR A 47 5.68 13.83 -8.77
N ALA A 48 6.16 14.12 -7.56
CA ALA A 48 5.40 14.88 -6.58
C ALA A 48 5.24 16.36 -6.98
N GLU A 49 6.29 16.98 -7.55
CA GLU A 49 6.23 18.39 -7.97
C GLU A 49 5.37 18.64 -9.21
N SER A 50 5.27 17.69 -10.14
CA SER A 50 4.46 17.88 -11.36
C SER A 50 2.95 17.84 -11.11
N HIS A 51 2.48 17.17 -10.07
CA HIS A 51 1.05 17.10 -9.73
C HIS A 51 0.55 18.21 -8.80
N TYR A 52 1.45 18.91 -8.10
CA TYR A 52 1.08 20.03 -7.22
C TYR A 52 0.87 21.36 -7.98
N SER A 53 1.41 21.49 -9.20
CA SER A 53 1.31 22.74 -9.98
C SER A 53 0.01 22.90 -10.77
N GLU A 54 -0.75 21.86 -11.00
CA GLU A 54 -1.93 21.91 -11.87
C GLU A 54 -3.24 22.26 -11.16
N ASN A 55 -3.24 22.34 -9.82
CA ASN A 55 -4.47 22.50 -9.02
C ASN A 55 -4.65 23.90 -8.41
N GLN A 56 -3.87 24.92 -8.83
CA GLN A 56 -3.99 26.28 -8.28
C GLN A 56 -4.56 27.36 -9.22
N ASN A 57 -5.15 27.01 -10.35
CA ASN A 57 -5.70 28.01 -11.26
C ASN A 57 -7.16 27.76 -11.65
N HIS A 58 -8.09 27.78 -10.68
CA HIS A 58 -9.49 28.08 -10.96
C HIS A 58 -10.18 28.58 -9.68
N SER A 59 -9.96 29.85 -9.38
CA SER A 59 -10.86 30.62 -8.51
C SER A 59 -10.91 32.06 -9.03
N ASN A 60 -11.90 32.33 -9.83
CA ASN A 60 -12.65 33.60 -9.86
C ASN A 60 -13.60 33.60 -11.06
N ASN A 61 -14.87 33.39 -10.84
CA ASN A 61 -15.87 34.37 -11.32
C ASN A 61 -17.21 34.18 -10.61
N GLN A 62 -17.75 35.31 -10.23
CA GLN A 62 -18.94 35.51 -9.45
C GLN A 62 -20.25 35.37 -10.27
N SER A 63 -21.29 35.08 -9.51
CA SER A 63 -22.64 35.58 -9.61
C SER A 63 -23.74 34.71 -10.24
N ASN A 64 -24.56 34.26 -9.33
CA ASN A 64 -26.05 34.43 -9.30
C ASN A 64 -26.94 33.33 -9.86
N THR A 65 -27.80 32.94 -9.00
CA THR A 65 -29.22 32.53 -9.11
C THR A 65 -29.50 31.06 -8.76
N GLN A 66 -30.12 30.94 -7.62
CA GLN A 66 -30.92 29.88 -7.02
C GLN A 66 -31.69 29.01 -8.01
N LEU A 67 -31.62 27.68 -7.81
CA LEU A 67 -32.75 26.75 -7.77
C LEU A 67 -32.22 25.33 -7.43
N ASP A 68 -32.94 24.70 -6.51
CA ASP A 68 -32.73 23.37 -5.95
C ASP A 68 -32.35 22.27 -6.93
N GLN A 69 -31.22 21.58 -6.68
CA GLN A 69 -31.04 20.16 -7.04
C GLN A 69 -30.00 19.46 -6.13
N PRO A 70 -30.38 18.44 -5.35
CA PRO A 70 -29.47 17.72 -4.45
C PRO A 70 -28.90 16.43 -5.11
N SER A 71 -28.29 16.48 -6.29
CA SER A 71 -27.82 15.27 -6.97
C SER A 71 -26.42 15.33 -7.56
N GLN A 72 -25.70 16.45 -7.49
CA GLN A 72 -24.40 16.55 -8.19
C GLN A 72 -23.17 16.30 -7.32
N HIS A 73 -23.30 16.31 -6.00
CA HIS A 73 -22.14 16.11 -5.11
C HIS A 73 -21.67 14.64 -5.02
N HIS A 74 -22.56 13.68 -5.26
CA HIS A 74 -22.22 12.26 -5.18
C HIS A 74 -21.38 11.80 -6.39
N SER A 75 -21.66 12.32 -7.58
CA SER A 75 -20.98 11.92 -8.83
C SER A 75 -19.50 12.36 -8.91
N GLN A 76 -19.13 13.46 -8.28
CA GLN A 76 -17.74 13.95 -8.33
C GLN A 76 -16.81 13.16 -7.38
N ILE A 77 -17.32 12.73 -6.24
CA ILE A 77 -16.55 11.91 -5.26
C ILE A 77 -16.26 10.53 -5.83
N GLU A 78 -17.23 9.89 -6.45
CA GLU A 78 -17.09 8.59 -7.10
C GLU A 78 -16.08 8.63 -8.27
N SER A 79 -16.13 9.68 -9.07
CA SER A 79 -15.22 9.91 -10.20
C SER A 79 -13.75 10.06 -9.75
N GLY A 80 -13.51 10.85 -8.70
CA GLY A 80 -12.17 11.03 -8.12
C GLY A 80 -11.61 9.73 -7.53
N LYS A 81 -12.42 8.97 -6.83
CA LYS A 81 -12.03 7.69 -6.22
C LYS A 81 -11.68 6.63 -7.26
N SER A 82 -12.44 6.57 -8.35
CA SER A 82 -12.17 5.68 -9.48
C SER A 82 -10.86 6.02 -10.19
N SER A 83 -10.53 7.30 -10.34
CA SER A 83 -9.27 7.76 -10.95
C SER A 83 -8.06 7.43 -10.07
N GLN A 84 -8.17 7.65 -8.77
CA GLN A 84 -7.11 7.34 -7.81
C GLN A 84 -6.82 5.84 -7.73
N ASN A 85 -7.87 5.00 -7.73
CA ASN A 85 -7.70 3.55 -7.76
C ASN A 85 -6.98 3.08 -9.02
N ARG A 86 -7.37 3.57 -10.20
CA ARG A 86 -6.69 3.23 -11.46
C ARG A 86 -5.22 3.62 -11.45
N HIS A 87 -4.91 4.81 -10.97
CA HIS A 87 -3.53 5.26 -10.83
C HIS A 87 -2.72 4.33 -9.91
N GLY A 88 -3.25 3.96 -8.73
CA GLY A 88 -2.59 3.02 -7.82
C GLY A 88 -2.34 1.66 -8.44
N LEU A 89 -3.29 1.13 -9.22
CA LEU A 89 -3.14 -0.13 -9.95
C LEU A 89 -2.03 -0.07 -11.02
N GLU A 90 -1.90 1.06 -11.72
CA GLU A 90 -0.83 1.29 -12.70
C GLU A 90 0.54 1.37 -12.01
N VAL A 91 0.64 2.09 -10.88
CA VAL A 91 1.88 2.18 -10.09
C VAL A 91 2.32 0.80 -9.62
N ILE A 92 1.41 -0.01 -9.05
CA ILE A 92 1.70 -1.38 -8.60
C ILE A 92 2.14 -2.26 -9.78
N ARG A 93 1.47 -2.16 -10.93
CA ARG A 93 1.86 -2.90 -12.14
C ARG A 93 3.28 -2.54 -12.58
N LYS A 94 3.58 -1.26 -12.69
CA LYS A 94 4.91 -0.77 -13.05
C LYS A 94 5.98 -1.21 -12.05
N ALA A 95 5.69 -1.13 -10.74
CA ALA A 95 6.59 -1.57 -9.70
C ALA A 95 6.88 -3.08 -9.80
N PHE A 96 5.85 -3.90 -10.05
CA PHE A 96 6.00 -5.33 -10.26
C PHE A 96 6.86 -5.66 -11.48
N ASP A 97 6.53 -5.06 -12.65
CA ASP A 97 7.23 -5.34 -13.91
C ASP A 97 8.70 -4.88 -13.86
N SER A 98 8.99 -3.81 -13.11
CA SER A 98 10.33 -3.27 -12.90
C SER A 98 11.06 -3.82 -11.65
N LYS A 99 10.43 -4.72 -10.88
CA LYS A 99 10.94 -5.32 -9.64
C LYS A 99 11.33 -4.28 -8.58
N LEU A 100 10.53 -3.22 -8.47
CA LEU A 100 10.77 -2.12 -7.53
C LEU A 100 10.14 -2.41 -6.17
N SER A 101 10.82 -1.97 -5.13
CA SER A 101 10.41 -2.00 -3.73
C SER A 101 10.40 -0.59 -3.13
N ASN A 102 9.86 -0.43 -1.94
CA ASN A 102 9.72 0.86 -1.23
C ASN A 102 8.88 1.87 -2.03
N VAL A 103 7.78 1.42 -2.65
CA VAL A 103 6.89 2.26 -3.44
C VAL A 103 5.60 2.53 -2.67
N GLN A 104 5.36 3.79 -2.32
CA GLN A 104 4.10 4.18 -1.66
C GLN A 104 2.94 4.09 -2.63
N VAL A 105 1.88 3.38 -2.26
CA VAL A 105 0.74 3.10 -3.13
C VAL A 105 -0.60 3.20 -2.39
N GLN A 106 -1.60 3.68 -3.11
CA GLN A 106 -2.99 3.62 -2.66
C GLN A 106 -3.84 2.92 -3.72
N SER A 107 -4.61 1.92 -3.31
CA SER A 107 -5.50 1.21 -4.22
C SER A 107 -6.58 0.47 -3.45
N VAL A 108 -7.33 -0.36 -4.17
CA VAL A 108 -8.37 -1.23 -3.63
C VAL A 108 -8.21 -2.62 -4.23
N GLY A 109 -8.53 -3.64 -3.43
CA GLY A 109 -8.53 -5.03 -3.89
C GLY A 109 -9.60 -5.84 -3.19
N GLN A 110 -9.87 -7.02 -3.73
CA GLN A 110 -10.82 -7.96 -3.17
C GLN A 110 -10.08 -9.09 -2.44
N VAL A 111 -10.51 -9.42 -1.22
CA VAL A 111 -9.90 -10.49 -0.42
C VAL A 111 -10.04 -11.83 -1.16
N LYS A 112 -8.92 -12.37 -1.61
CA LYS A 112 -8.82 -13.68 -2.28
C LYS A 112 -8.67 -14.81 -1.26
N ALA A 113 -7.87 -14.58 -0.21
CA ALA A 113 -7.62 -15.56 0.84
C ALA A 113 -7.23 -14.87 2.16
N LEU A 114 -7.64 -15.47 3.27
CA LEU A 114 -7.14 -15.14 4.60
C LEU A 114 -6.02 -16.12 4.95
N LEU A 115 -4.96 -15.62 5.56
CA LEU A 115 -3.84 -16.43 6.00
C LEU A 115 -3.79 -16.45 7.54
N ARG A 116 -2.99 -17.36 8.10
CA ARG A 116 -2.71 -17.35 9.53
C ARG A 116 -1.95 -16.08 9.89
N ASP A 117 -2.32 -15.44 10.99
CA ASP A 117 -1.55 -14.33 11.52
C ASP A 117 -0.11 -14.77 11.79
N ASP A 118 0.83 -13.89 11.54
CA ASP A 118 2.22 -14.08 11.90
C ASP A 118 2.43 -13.57 13.33
N ASN A 119 2.96 -14.41 14.18
CA ASN A 119 3.19 -14.08 15.59
C ASN A 119 4.70 -14.12 15.94
N GLU A 120 5.57 -14.22 14.94
CA GLU A 120 7.01 -14.17 15.14
C GLU A 120 7.51 -12.72 15.04
N GLY A 121 8.07 -12.19 16.12
CA GLY A 121 8.48 -10.79 16.23
C GLY A 121 7.27 -9.86 16.35
N SER A 122 7.14 -8.86 15.48
CA SER A 122 5.96 -8.01 15.38
C SER A 122 4.82 -8.80 14.75
N ARG A 123 3.64 -8.75 15.38
CA ARG A 123 2.49 -9.53 14.91
C ARG A 123 1.83 -8.90 13.70
N HIS A 124 1.47 -9.73 12.71
CA HIS A 124 0.83 -9.26 11.49
C HIS A 124 -0.42 -10.08 11.16
N GLN A 125 -1.51 -9.39 10.89
CA GLN A 125 -2.63 -9.97 10.18
C GLN A 125 -2.27 -10.07 8.70
N LYS A 126 -2.45 -11.28 8.11
CA LYS A 126 -2.07 -11.54 6.73
C LYS A 126 -3.26 -11.98 5.89
N PHE A 127 -3.39 -11.39 4.70
CA PHE A 127 -4.37 -11.80 3.70
C PHE A 127 -3.92 -11.42 2.29
N ILE A 128 -4.50 -12.05 1.29
CA ILE A 128 -4.20 -11.79 -0.12
C ILE A 128 -5.33 -10.99 -0.72
N LEU A 129 -4.99 -9.91 -1.43
CA LEU A 129 -5.91 -9.16 -2.27
C LEU A 129 -5.70 -9.54 -3.74
N ALA A 130 -6.80 -9.74 -4.47
CA ALA A 130 -6.83 -9.72 -5.92
C ALA A 130 -7.06 -8.26 -6.36
N LEU A 131 -6.24 -7.79 -7.28
CA LEU A 131 -6.31 -6.45 -7.86
C LEU A 131 -6.90 -6.50 -9.27
N ASP A 132 -7.60 -5.43 -9.68
CA ASP A 132 -8.24 -5.36 -11.00
C ASP A 132 -7.24 -5.34 -12.16
N ASN A 133 -5.94 -5.08 -11.90
CA ASN A 133 -4.87 -5.21 -12.89
C ASN A 133 -4.37 -6.65 -13.09
N GLY A 134 -5.02 -7.64 -12.48
CA GLY A 134 -4.70 -9.07 -12.58
C GLY A 134 -3.59 -9.57 -11.64
N LEU A 135 -2.95 -8.67 -10.87
CA LEU A 135 -2.00 -9.06 -9.83
C LEU A 135 -2.71 -9.49 -8.55
N THR A 136 -1.98 -10.17 -7.70
CA THR A 136 -2.35 -10.36 -6.29
C THR A 136 -1.25 -9.80 -5.42
N VAL A 137 -1.63 -9.19 -4.29
CA VAL A 137 -0.67 -8.72 -3.29
C VAL A 137 -0.96 -9.35 -1.95
N LEU A 138 0.10 -9.68 -1.21
CA LEU A 138 0.01 -10.04 0.20
C LEU A 138 -0.09 -8.74 1.02
N VAL A 139 -1.10 -8.61 1.86
CA VAL A 139 -1.14 -7.55 2.88
C VAL A 139 -0.58 -8.13 4.17
N ALA A 140 0.42 -7.45 4.74
CA ALA A 140 1.01 -7.72 6.05
C ALA A 140 0.75 -6.53 6.97
N HIS A 141 -0.40 -6.55 7.65
CA HIS A 141 -0.87 -5.48 8.52
C HIS A 141 -0.36 -5.69 9.95
N ASN A 142 0.44 -4.77 10.46
CA ASN A 142 1.00 -4.85 11.80
C ASN A 142 -0.06 -4.59 12.86
N ILE A 143 -0.45 -5.66 13.59
CA ILE A 143 -1.50 -5.62 14.62
C ILE A 143 -0.97 -5.30 16.02
N ASP A 144 0.31 -4.99 16.16
CA ASP A 144 0.86 -4.38 17.37
C ASP A 144 0.75 -2.85 17.35
N LEU A 145 0.66 -2.26 16.15
CA LEU A 145 0.60 -0.80 15.94
C LEU A 145 -0.79 -0.32 15.50
N SER A 146 -1.60 -1.19 14.91
CA SER A 146 -2.95 -0.88 14.43
C SER A 146 -3.93 -1.98 14.80
N PRO A 147 -5.21 -1.68 15.00
CA PRO A 147 -6.22 -2.70 15.29
C PRO A 147 -6.34 -3.72 14.14
N ARG A 148 -6.47 -4.99 14.51
CA ARG A 148 -6.80 -6.07 13.57
C ARG A 148 -8.16 -5.81 12.89
N ILE A 149 -8.30 -6.17 11.62
CA ILE A 149 -9.59 -6.18 10.94
C ILE A 149 -10.32 -7.47 11.35
N ASP A 150 -11.27 -7.33 12.27
CA ASP A 150 -12.14 -8.42 12.63
C ASP A 150 -13.20 -8.67 11.57
N ASN A 151 -13.68 -9.90 11.44
CA ASN A 151 -14.71 -10.30 10.49
C ASN A 151 -14.36 -10.11 9.00
N LEU A 152 -13.08 -9.93 8.66
CA LEU A 152 -12.64 -9.95 7.27
C LEU A 152 -12.94 -11.30 6.62
N LYS A 153 -13.51 -11.30 5.41
CA LYS A 153 -13.92 -12.50 4.69
C LYS A 153 -13.41 -12.50 3.26
N LYS A 154 -13.28 -13.67 2.68
CA LYS A 154 -13.06 -13.81 1.24
C LYS A 154 -14.18 -13.12 0.46
N GLY A 155 -13.82 -12.33 -0.53
CA GLY A 155 -14.72 -11.52 -1.34
C GLY A 155 -14.94 -10.09 -0.83
N ASP A 156 -14.53 -9.78 0.41
CA ASP A 156 -14.62 -8.42 0.92
C ASP A 156 -13.70 -7.46 0.15
N THR A 157 -14.11 -6.21 0.03
CA THR A 157 -13.30 -5.15 -0.55
C THR A 157 -12.51 -4.43 0.53
N VAL A 158 -11.21 -4.28 0.30
CA VAL A 158 -10.30 -3.53 1.19
C VAL A 158 -9.60 -2.44 0.38
N GLU A 159 -9.77 -1.19 0.79
CA GLU A 159 -8.93 -0.07 0.33
C GLU A 159 -7.67 -0.05 1.20
N PHE A 160 -6.53 0.28 0.61
CA PHE A 160 -5.27 0.35 1.33
C PHE A 160 -4.42 1.53 0.88
N PHE A 161 -3.64 2.04 1.80
CA PHE A 161 -2.54 2.96 1.60
C PHE A 161 -1.34 2.44 2.39
N GLY A 162 -0.22 2.20 1.72
CA GLY A 162 0.95 1.61 2.33
C GLY A 162 2.09 1.45 1.34
N GLU A 163 3.18 0.86 1.79
CA GLU A 163 4.37 0.63 0.99
C GLU A 163 4.33 -0.72 0.30
N TYR A 164 4.59 -0.71 -1.01
CA TYR A 164 4.71 -1.90 -1.84
C TYR A 164 6.15 -2.39 -1.86
N GLU A 165 6.32 -3.68 -1.62
CA GLU A 165 7.56 -4.43 -1.79
C GLU A 165 7.40 -5.47 -2.89
N TYR A 166 8.38 -5.55 -3.78
CA TYR A 166 8.38 -6.55 -4.83
C TYR A 166 8.48 -7.97 -4.27
N SER A 167 7.67 -8.86 -4.81
CA SER A 167 7.90 -10.30 -4.77
C SER A 167 7.48 -10.90 -6.11
N ASN A 168 8.08 -12.04 -6.49
CA ASN A 168 7.76 -12.72 -7.75
C ASN A 168 6.32 -13.23 -7.84
N GLN A 169 5.53 -13.09 -6.80
CA GLN A 169 4.12 -13.51 -6.73
C GLN A 169 3.13 -12.32 -6.66
N GLY A 170 3.58 -11.12 -7.02
CA GLY A 170 2.73 -9.94 -7.13
C GLY A 170 3.07 -8.83 -6.14
N GLY A 171 3.83 -9.12 -5.08
CA GLY A 171 4.29 -8.14 -4.10
C GLY A 171 3.61 -8.22 -2.74
N VAL A 172 4.11 -7.41 -1.83
CA VAL A 172 3.62 -7.27 -0.45
C VAL A 172 3.25 -5.82 -0.20
N ILE A 173 2.13 -5.58 0.46
CA ILE A 173 1.74 -4.27 1.01
C ILE A 173 1.94 -4.32 2.52
N HIS A 174 2.74 -3.42 3.05
CA HIS A 174 2.97 -3.21 4.47
C HIS A 174 2.96 -1.72 4.82
N TRP A 175 3.39 -1.30 6.01
CA TRP A 175 3.26 0.10 6.46
C TRP A 175 1.82 0.64 6.33
N THR A 176 0.85 -0.20 6.64
CA THR A 176 -0.57 0.12 6.58
C THR A 176 -1.11 0.62 7.93
N HIS A 177 -0.30 1.36 8.67
CA HIS A 177 -0.59 1.88 10.01
C HIS A 177 0.18 3.18 10.24
N HIS A 178 -0.16 3.90 11.30
CA HIS A 178 0.61 5.05 11.76
C HIS A 178 2.05 4.65 12.15
N ASP A 179 3.05 5.45 11.75
CA ASP A 179 4.44 5.24 12.21
C ASP A 179 4.71 6.04 13.49
N PRO A 180 4.85 5.37 14.67
CA PRO A 180 5.13 6.05 15.93
C PRO A 180 6.46 6.83 15.92
N GLN A 181 7.37 6.48 15.00
CA GLN A 181 8.69 7.10 14.90
C GLN A 181 8.75 8.20 13.83
N LYS A 182 7.66 8.42 13.07
CA LYS A 182 7.55 9.44 12.02
C LYS A 182 8.68 9.38 10.98
N ARG A 183 9.11 8.19 10.62
CA ARG A 183 10.15 7.94 9.60
C ARG A 183 9.55 7.49 8.27
N HIS A 184 8.31 7.01 8.32
CA HIS A 184 7.51 6.59 7.17
C HIS A 184 6.24 7.43 7.08
N GLU A 185 5.67 7.51 5.89
CA GLU A 185 4.33 8.03 5.69
C GLU A 185 3.31 7.11 6.36
N ASP A 186 2.35 7.68 7.08
CA ASP A 186 1.31 6.94 7.79
C ASP A 186 0.39 6.25 6.78
N GLY A 187 0.32 4.93 6.89
CA GLY A 187 -0.57 4.13 6.06
C GLY A 187 -1.88 3.75 6.76
N TRP A 188 -2.74 3.07 6.03
CA TRP A 188 -4.01 2.61 6.56
C TRP A 188 -4.62 1.49 5.71
N LEU A 189 -5.52 0.74 6.33
CA LEU A 189 -6.49 -0.13 5.66
C LEU A 189 -7.90 0.40 5.90
N LYS A 190 -8.80 0.22 4.93
CA LYS A 190 -10.21 0.56 5.10
C LYS A 190 -11.09 -0.61 4.65
N HIS A 191 -11.96 -1.03 5.55
CA HIS A 191 -12.90 -2.13 5.35
C HIS A 191 -14.27 -1.75 5.90
N ASN A 192 -15.33 -1.92 5.10
CA ASN A 192 -16.72 -1.61 5.49
C ASN A 192 -16.87 -0.19 6.08
N GLY A 193 -16.20 0.80 5.48
CA GLY A 193 -16.25 2.19 5.91
C GLY A 193 -15.41 2.53 7.15
N LYS A 194 -14.84 1.54 7.84
CA LYS A 194 -13.95 1.75 8.99
C LYS A 194 -12.49 1.75 8.54
N THR A 195 -11.72 2.74 9.03
CA THR A 195 -10.28 2.85 8.82
C THR A 195 -9.52 2.21 9.98
N TYR A 196 -8.42 1.54 9.67
CA TYR A 196 -7.47 0.88 10.56
C TYR A 196 -6.08 1.46 10.25
N SER A 197 -5.50 2.21 11.19
CA SER A 197 -4.20 2.89 11.05
C SER A 197 -3.48 3.01 12.40
#